data_18cc53365d2a1e2f19a57fe4c7a1a991
#
_entry.id   18cc53365d2a1e2f19a57fe4c7a1a991
#
_cell.length_a   1.000
_cell.length_b   1.000
_cell.length_c   1.000
_cell.angle_alpha   90.00
_cell.angle_beta   90.00
_cell.angle_gamma   90.00
#
_symmetry.space_group_name_H-M   'P 1'
#
loop_
_entity.id
_entity.type
_entity.pdbx_description
1 polymer ?
#
loop_
_entity_poly.entity_id
_entity_poly.type
_entity_poly.pdbx_seq_one_letter_code
_entity_poly.pdbx_strand_id
1 'polypeptide(L)'
;STGGFSNAANLLGYSKAAVSRQIAKLEQSIGVRLLERTTRSVSLTPAGREMYARCARIVDEVNEANQIITGMVSKPRGDLKVNAPVVSSLFDLTAIIPRFLQTYPDVRLFLNLSDSHVGMLKGRFDVAFWMGDPPDSSFEYVLLRDYPMALIAAPAYLAKTGKPHTPHDLKDHTFIIETHLSKVGEWRLSDDVSVTVNRGPLTSNSVRMAREAALQGLGISYLPRFLVEEDIAANRLEPTTSRSPSSQLSFFSADSSVMPSATRDSMSGLS
;
A
#
# COMPACT_ATOMS: atom_id res chain seq x y z
N SER A 1 0.47 3.28 -20.38
CA SER A 1 0.83 4.19 -21.47
C SER A 1 1.62 3.43 -22.52
N THR A 2 1.23 3.53 -23.78
CA THR A 2 1.80 2.74 -24.89
C THR A 2 3.13 3.30 -25.41
N GLY A 3 3.66 4.35 -24.83
CA GLY A 3 4.99 4.93 -25.14
C GLY A 3 5.19 5.55 -26.52
N GLY A 4 4.15 5.69 -27.36
CA GLY A 4 4.29 6.34 -28.67
C GLY A 4 3.08 6.24 -29.59
N PHE A 5 3.03 7.11 -30.61
CA PHE A 5 1.92 7.18 -31.57
C PHE A 5 1.69 5.87 -32.32
N SER A 6 2.72 5.10 -32.62
CA SER A 6 2.58 3.83 -33.35
C SER A 6 1.85 2.77 -32.54
N ASN A 7 2.21 2.65 -31.24
CA ASN A 7 1.55 1.70 -30.35
C ASN A 7 0.10 2.11 -30.06
N ALA A 8 -0.15 3.42 -29.86
CA ALA A 8 -1.50 3.94 -29.67
C ALA A 8 -2.37 3.71 -30.92
N ALA A 9 -1.81 3.91 -32.10
CA ALA A 9 -2.51 3.68 -33.36
C ALA A 9 -2.92 2.21 -33.53
N ASN A 10 -2.01 1.29 -33.26
CA ASN A 10 -2.30 -0.15 -33.32
C ASN A 10 -3.39 -0.56 -32.33
N LEU A 11 -3.35 -0.03 -31.11
CA LEU A 11 -4.31 -0.34 -30.06
C LEU A 11 -5.72 0.17 -30.36
N LEU A 12 -5.81 1.33 -31.03
CA LEU A 12 -7.08 1.98 -31.37
C LEU A 12 -7.61 1.63 -32.77
N GLY A 13 -6.88 0.82 -33.54
CA GLY A 13 -7.27 0.49 -34.91
C GLY A 13 -7.17 1.66 -35.91
N TYR A 14 -6.34 2.68 -35.60
CA TYR A 14 -6.13 3.85 -36.44
C TYR A 14 -4.73 3.88 -37.06
N SER A 15 -4.56 4.71 -38.09
CA SER A 15 -3.22 5.01 -38.61
C SER A 15 -2.47 5.97 -37.65
N LYS A 16 -1.14 5.87 -37.60
CA LYS A 16 -0.29 6.80 -36.85
C LYS A 16 -0.56 8.27 -37.19
N ALA A 17 -0.79 8.56 -38.52
CA ALA A 17 -1.12 9.89 -38.98
C ALA A 17 -2.48 10.38 -38.48
N ALA A 18 -3.48 9.49 -38.34
CA ALA A 18 -4.79 9.83 -37.80
C ALA A 18 -4.68 10.20 -36.31
N VAL A 19 -4.01 9.39 -35.51
CA VAL A 19 -3.77 9.67 -34.05
C VAL A 19 -3.04 11.01 -33.91
N SER A 20 -1.97 11.24 -34.67
CA SER A 20 -1.22 12.50 -34.60
C SER A 20 -2.07 13.71 -34.95
N ARG A 21 -2.94 13.62 -35.98
CA ARG A 21 -3.87 14.70 -36.36
C ARG A 21 -4.91 14.99 -35.28
N GLN A 22 -5.46 13.96 -34.62
CA GLN A 22 -6.44 14.16 -33.57
C GLN A 22 -5.83 14.89 -32.33
N ILE A 23 -4.63 14.51 -31.95
CA ILE A 23 -3.91 15.23 -30.85
C ILE A 23 -3.62 16.68 -31.31
N ALA A 24 -3.15 16.91 -32.52
CA ALA A 24 -2.90 18.28 -32.97
C ALA A 24 -4.18 19.15 -33.01
N LYS A 25 -5.33 18.58 -33.42
CA LYS A 25 -6.62 19.27 -33.33
C LYS A 25 -7.01 19.59 -31.88
N LEU A 26 -6.81 18.66 -30.94
CA LEU A 26 -7.07 18.89 -29.54
C LEU A 26 -6.16 20.02 -28.99
N GLU A 27 -4.85 19.97 -29.23
CA GLU A 27 -3.90 21.02 -28.83
C GLU A 27 -4.29 22.39 -29.41
N GLN A 28 -4.73 22.42 -30.67
CA GLN A 28 -5.21 23.63 -31.33
C GLN A 28 -6.50 24.18 -30.69
N SER A 29 -7.46 23.29 -30.34
CA SER A 29 -8.75 23.69 -29.77
C SER A 29 -8.61 24.28 -28.35
N ILE A 30 -7.65 23.77 -27.56
CA ILE A 30 -7.41 24.26 -26.18
C ILE A 30 -6.31 25.32 -26.11
N GLY A 31 -5.59 25.59 -27.22
CA GLY A 31 -4.54 26.60 -27.30
C GLY A 31 -3.23 26.23 -26.56
N VAL A 32 -3.09 24.98 -26.10
CA VAL A 32 -1.94 24.54 -25.29
C VAL A 32 -1.36 23.24 -25.86
N ARG A 33 -0.03 23.14 -25.90
CA ARG A 33 0.65 21.90 -26.27
C ARG A 33 0.59 20.89 -25.12
N LEU A 34 0.14 19.69 -25.43
CA LEU A 34 0.07 18.57 -24.48
C LEU A 34 1.27 17.63 -24.60
N LEU A 35 1.90 17.58 -25.80
CA LEU A 35 3.02 16.69 -26.08
C LEU A 35 4.26 17.47 -26.52
N GLU A 36 5.39 17.13 -25.92
CA GLU A 36 6.72 17.46 -26.44
C GLU A 36 7.14 16.36 -27.40
N ARG A 37 7.44 16.78 -28.64
CA ARG A 37 7.80 15.86 -29.73
C ARG A 37 9.22 16.13 -30.17
N THR A 38 10.07 15.14 -30.04
CA THR A 38 11.38 15.11 -30.67
C THR A 38 11.40 14.05 -31.77
N THR A 39 12.44 14.01 -32.55
CA THR A 39 12.61 12.98 -33.62
C THR A 39 12.77 11.57 -32.97
N ARG A 40 13.09 11.47 -31.70
CA ARG A 40 13.39 10.21 -31.00
C ARG A 40 12.41 9.84 -29.92
N SER A 41 11.64 10.79 -29.38
CA SER A 41 10.75 10.57 -28.24
C SER A 41 9.53 11.47 -28.27
N VAL A 42 8.46 10.99 -27.61
CA VAL A 42 7.25 11.76 -27.29
C VAL A 42 7.04 11.71 -25.80
N SER A 43 6.96 12.87 -25.16
CA SER A 43 6.72 13.04 -23.74
C SER A 43 5.58 14.00 -23.46
N LEU A 44 4.98 13.94 -22.28
CA LEU A 44 3.92 14.86 -21.87
C LEU A 44 4.51 16.19 -21.36
N THR A 45 3.95 17.32 -21.80
CA THR A 45 4.16 18.63 -21.16
C THR A 45 3.54 18.64 -19.75
N PRO A 46 3.80 19.66 -18.91
CA PRO A 46 3.06 19.80 -17.64
C PRO A 46 1.55 19.82 -17.83
N ALA A 47 1.05 20.60 -18.82
CA ALA A 47 -0.37 20.64 -19.18
C ALA A 47 -0.87 19.28 -19.72
N GLY A 48 -0.01 18.56 -20.47
CA GLY A 48 -0.31 17.22 -20.96
C GLY A 48 -0.46 16.19 -19.85
N ARG A 49 0.34 16.27 -18.78
CA ARG A 49 0.21 15.40 -17.61
C ARG A 49 -1.11 15.63 -16.86
N GLU A 50 -1.49 16.88 -16.69
CA GLU A 50 -2.75 17.22 -16.04
C GLU A 50 -3.95 16.76 -16.88
N MET A 51 -3.95 17.05 -18.18
CA MET A 51 -4.99 16.59 -19.10
C MET A 51 -5.08 15.05 -19.14
N TYR A 52 -3.94 14.36 -19.17
CA TYR A 52 -3.92 12.90 -19.17
C TYR A 52 -4.55 12.32 -17.90
N ALA A 53 -4.23 12.88 -16.73
CA ALA A 53 -4.79 12.42 -15.46
C ALA A 53 -6.32 12.60 -15.41
N ARG A 54 -6.84 13.71 -15.99
CA ARG A 54 -8.29 13.97 -16.05
C ARG A 54 -8.98 13.08 -17.11
N CYS A 55 -8.39 12.94 -18.29
CA CYS A 55 -8.96 12.07 -19.32
C CYS A 55 -8.96 10.59 -18.88
N ALA A 56 -7.94 10.12 -18.20
CA ALA A 56 -7.90 8.77 -17.66
C ALA A 56 -9.10 8.51 -16.74
N ARG A 57 -9.39 9.43 -15.81
CA ARG A 57 -10.57 9.31 -14.92
C ARG A 57 -11.90 9.30 -15.69
N ILE A 58 -12.06 10.17 -16.69
CA ILE A 58 -13.28 10.19 -17.51
C ILE A 58 -13.48 8.85 -18.25
N VAL A 59 -12.41 8.30 -18.80
CA VAL A 59 -12.47 6.98 -19.45
C VAL A 59 -12.82 5.88 -18.46
N ASP A 60 -12.26 5.93 -17.26
CA ASP A 60 -12.55 4.98 -16.18
C ASP A 60 -14.02 5.10 -15.73
N GLU A 61 -14.56 6.32 -15.56
CA GLU A 61 -15.99 6.55 -15.24
C GLU A 61 -16.94 6.04 -16.35
N VAL A 62 -16.59 6.24 -17.62
CA VAL A 62 -17.37 5.69 -18.74
C VAL A 62 -17.31 4.16 -18.75
N ASN A 63 -16.15 3.58 -18.47
CA ASN A 63 -16.00 2.13 -18.37
C ASN A 63 -16.82 1.58 -17.20
N GLU A 64 -16.81 2.27 -16.05
CA GLU A 64 -17.60 1.92 -14.87
C GLU A 64 -19.11 1.98 -15.18
N ALA A 65 -19.57 3.07 -15.78
CA ALA A 65 -20.97 3.17 -16.22
C ALA A 65 -21.37 2.03 -17.17
N ASN A 66 -20.52 1.70 -18.12
CA ASN A 66 -20.73 0.56 -19.01
C ASN A 66 -20.71 -0.78 -18.24
N GLN A 67 -19.85 -0.92 -17.26
CA GLN A 67 -19.78 -2.13 -16.40
C GLN A 67 -21.01 -2.27 -15.51
N ILE A 68 -21.53 -1.18 -14.94
CA ILE A 68 -22.77 -1.22 -14.15
C ILE A 68 -23.93 -1.71 -15.02
N ILE A 69 -24.04 -1.21 -16.25
CA ILE A 69 -25.12 -1.60 -17.18
C ILE A 69 -24.93 -3.06 -17.66
N THR A 70 -23.70 -3.47 -17.96
CA THR A 70 -23.38 -4.83 -18.40
C THR A 70 -23.20 -5.80 -17.23
N GLY A 71 -22.80 -5.34 -16.06
CA GLY A 71 -22.56 -6.13 -14.85
C GLY A 71 -23.85 -6.62 -14.20
N MET A 72 -25.01 -6.03 -14.54
CA MET A 72 -26.33 -6.62 -14.21
C MET A 72 -26.53 -8.00 -14.89
N VAL A 73 -25.68 -8.40 -15.84
CA VAL A 73 -25.81 -9.60 -16.64
C VAL A 73 -24.51 -10.42 -16.80
N SER A 74 -23.34 -9.93 -16.38
CA SER A 74 -22.06 -10.61 -16.68
C SER A 74 -21.22 -10.92 -15.44
N LYS A 75 -20.47 -12.05 -15.50
CA LYS A 75 -19.45 -12.40 -14.49
C LYS A 75 -18.32 -11.37 -14.51
N PRO A 76 -17.71 -11.04 -13.36
CA PRO A 76 -16.55 -10.15 -13.27
C PRO A 76 -15.44 -10.60 -14.23
N ARG A 77 -14.88 -9.63 -15.01
CA ARG A 77 -13.82 -9.89 -16.00
C ARG A 77 -12.97 -8.64 -16.22
N GLY A 78 -11.76 -8.83 -16.69
CA GLY A 78 -10.83 -7.73 -17.01
C GLY A 78 -9.64 -7.65 -16.06
N ASP A 79 -8.93 -6.54 -16.10
CA ASP A 79 -7.72 -6.29 -15.31
C ASP A 79 -8.09 -5.70 -13.96
N LEU A 80 -7.55 -6.29 -12.88
CA LEU A 80 -7.66 -5.79 -11.52
C LEU A 80 -6.26 -5.51 -10.99
N LYS A 81 -5.97 -4.26 -10.66
CA LYS A 81 -4.67 -3.81 -10.13
C LYS A 81 -4.80 -3.58 -8.63
N VAL A 82 -4.05 -4.36 -7.87
CA VAL A 82 -4.07 -4.33 -6.41
C VAL A 82 -2.71 -3.97 -5.88
N ASN A 83 -2.64 -3.05 -4.92
CA ASN A 83 -1.47 -2.82 -4.10
C ASN A 83 -1.74 -3.35 -2.69
N ALA A 84 -0.74 -4.03 -2.10
CA ALA A 84 -0.83 -4.50 -0.73
C ALA A 84 0.51 -4.37 -0.02
N PRO A 85 0.53 -4.22 1.32
CA PRO A 85 1.74 -4.26 2.10
C PRO A 85 2.49 -5.59 1.91
N VAL A 86 3.81 -5.55 1.92
CA VAL A 86 4.64 -6.75 1.75
C VAL A 86 4.29 -7.81 2.80
N VAL A 87 4.03 -7.40 4.02
CA VAL A 87 3.68 -8.29 5.13
C VAL A 87 2.37 -9.04 4.88
N SER A 88 1.42 -8.50 4.14
CA SER A 88 0.14 -9.15 3.83
C SER A 88 0.30 -10.42 2.99
N SER A 89 1.43 -10.57 2.27
CA SER A 89 1.77 -11.81 1.56
C SER A 89 2.12 -12.96 2.49
N LEU A 90 2.35 -12.72 3.79
CA LEU A 90 2.72 -13.74 4.74
C LEU A 90 1.50 -14.44 5.38
N PHE A 91 0.29 -13.89 5.21
CA PHE A 91 -0.90 -14.44 5.85
C PHE A 91 -2.16 -14.41 4.96
N ASP A 92 -2.92 -13.32 4.93
CA ASP A 92 -4.27 -13.33 4.35
C ASP A 92 -4.28 -13.47 2.82
N LEU A 93 -3.47 -12.71 2.10
CA LEU A 93 -3.55 -12.64 0.64
C LEU A 93 -3.11 -13.93 -0.05
N THR A 94 -2.18 -14.69 0.53
CA THR A 94 -1.72 -15.97 -0.05
C THR A 94 -2.83 -17.01 -0.12
N ALA A 95 -3.77 -16.97 0.80
CA ALA A 95 -4.93 -17.87 0.81
C ALA A 95 -6.11 -17.32 -0.01
N ILE A 96 -6.31 -16.01 0.02
CA ILE A 96 -7.48 -15.35 -0.58
C ILE A 96 -7.34 -15.22 -2.10
N ILE A 97 -6.20 -14.80 -2.59
CA ILE A 97 -5.99 -14.53 -4.04
C ILE A 97 -6.21 -15.77 -4.91
N PRO A 98 -5.66 -16.94 -4.61
CA PRO A 98 -5.93 -18.13 -5.43
C PRO A 98 -7.41 -18.50 -5.49
N ARG A 99 -8.12 -18.40 -4.37
CA ARG A 99 -9.56 -18.68 -4.30
C ARG A 99 -10.37 -17.67 -5.11
N PHE A 100 -10.01 -16.38 -5.03
CA PHE A 100 -10.62 -15.33 -5.82
C PHE A 100 -10.48 -15.60 -7.32
N LEU A 101 -9.28 -15.92 -7.79
CA LEU A 101 -9.02 -16.21 -9.20
C LEU A 101 -9.69 -17.51 -9.68
N GLN A 102 -9.86 -18.51 -8.83
CA GLN A 102 -10.67 -19.69 -9.13
C GLN A 102 -12.16 -19.36 -9.28
N THR A 103 -12.66 -18.42 -8.46
CA THR A 103 -14.06 -17.99 -8.51
C THR A 103 -14.34 -17.09 -9.73
N TYR A 104 -13.36 -16.27 -10.11
CA TYR A 104 -13.47 -15.31 -11.20
C TYR A 104 -12.35 -15.51 -12.23
N PRO A 105 -12.43 -16.56 -13.06
CA PRO A 105 -11.35 -16.98 -13.98
C PRO A 105 -11.09 -15.97 -15.11
N ASP A 106 -12.06 -15.09 -15.41
CA ASP A 106 -11.94 -14.05 -16.43
C ASP A 106 -11.30 -12.76 -15.92
N VAL A 107 -10.93 -12.69 -14.62
CA VAL A 107 -10.19 -11.58 -14.01
C VAL A 107 -8.69 -11.84 -14.11
N ARG A 108 -7.94 -10.85 -14.59
CA ARG A 108 -6.47 -10.82 -14.54
C ARG A 108 -6.03 -9.92 -13.39
N LEU A 109 -5.44 -10.51 -12.37
CA LEU A 109 -4.97 -9.77 -11.19
C LEU A 109 -3.50 -9.34 -11.38
N PHE A 110 -3.24 -8.05 -11.20
CA PHE A 110 -1.91 -7.45 -11.08
C PHE A 110 -1.68 -7.05 -9.64
N LEU A 111 -1.00 -7.90 -8.89
CA LEU A 111 -0.66 -7.66 -7.48
C LEU A 111 0.72 -7.01 -7.38
N ASN A 112 0.77 -5.83 -6.79
CA ASN A 112 1.99 -5.17 -6.37
C ASN A 112 2.12 -5.25 -4.84
N LEU A 113 3.20 -5.83 -4.36
CA LEU A 113 3.52 -5.86 -2.94
C LEU A 113 4.50 -4.73 -2.62
N SER A 114 4.00 -3.69 -1.99
CA SER A 114 4.80 -2.50 -1.66
C SER A 114 4.18 -1.75 -0.50
N ASP A 115 5.03 -1.34 0.43
CA ASP A 115 4.66 -0.47 1.55
C ASP A 115 4.73 1.03 1.17
N SER A 116 4.97 1.35 -0.11
CA SER A 116 5.09 2.72 -0.61
C SER A 116 3.73 3.36 -0.89
N HIS A 117 3.45 4.50 -0.27
CA HIS A 117 2.25 5.32 -0.42
C HIS A 117 2.12 5.96 -1.82
N VAL A 118 3.25 6.14 -2.51
CA VAL A 118 3.32 6.94 -3.74
C VAL A 118 2.53 6.36 -4.92
N GLY A 119 2.43 5.03 -4.98
CA GLY A 119 1.70 4.35 -6.04
C GLY A 119 0.19 4.51 -5.95
N MET A 120 -0.33 4.48 -4.73
CA MET A 120 -1.75 4.61 -4.41
C MET A 120 -2.29 6.01 -4.75
N LEU A 121 -1.57 7.07 -4.31
CA LEU A 121 -1.95 8.46 -4.55
C LEU A 121 -1.91 8.87 -6.03
N LYS A 122 -1.24 8.11 -6.90
CA LYS A 122 -1.13 8.39 -8.33
C LYS A 122 -2.17 7.67 -9.19
N GLY A 123 -3.21 7.08 -8.60
CA GLY A 123 -4.30 6.41 -9.34
C GLY A 123 -3.86 5.21 -10.18
N ARG A 124 -2.84 4.48 -9.73
CA ARG A 124 -2.29 3.32 -10.47
C ARG A 124 -2.93 1.99 -10.09
N PHE A 125 -3.73 1.97 -9.02
CA PHE A 125 -4.36 0.76 -8.48
C PHE A 125 -5.86 0.96 -8.34
N ASP A 126 -6.63 -0.10 -8.59
CA ASP A 126 -8.07 -0.12 -8.40
C ASP A 126 -8.41 -0.33 -6.92
N VAL A 127 -7.66 -1.21 -6.26
CA VAL A 127 -7.77 -1.47 -4.81
C VAL A 127 -6.40 -1.38 -4.16
N ALA A 128 -6.33 -0.76 -2.99
CA ALA A 128 -5.13 -0.76 -2.18
C ALA A 128 -5.45 -1.23 -0.76
N PHE A 129 -4.62 -2.12 -0.25
CA PHE A 129 -4.61 -2.51 1.15
C PHE A 129 -3.56 -1.72 1.90
N TRP A 130 -3.85 -1.44 3.15
CA TRP A 130 -3.02 -0.64 4.02
C TRP A 130 -2.85 -1.30 5.38
N MET A 131 -1.69 -1.12 6.00
CA MET A 131 -1.42 -1.59 7.35
C MET A 131 -0.83 -0.46 8.20
N GLY A 132 -1.36 -0.28 9.42
CA GLY A 132 -1.06 0.86 10.28
C GLY A 132 -2.00 2.05 10.02
N ASP A 133 -1.61 3.23 10.49
CA ASP A 133 -2.41 4.45 10.32
C ASP A 133 -2.47 4.83 8.83
N PRO A 134 -3.66 4.92 8.23
CA PRO A 134 -3.78 5.32 6.85
C PRO A 134 -3.34 6.79 6.69
N PRO A 135 -2.70 7.15 5.56
CA PRO A 135 -2.29 8.52 5.31
C PRO A 135 -3.51 9.43 5.17
N ASP A 136 -3.36 10.69 5.58
CA ASP A 136 -4.34 11.73 5.28
C ASP A 136 -4.53 11.84 3.78
N SER A 137 -5.68 11.41 3.29
CA SER A 137 -6.03 11.42 1.88
C SER A 137 -7.54 11.50 1.70
N SER A 138 -7.96 11.76 0.47
CA SER A 138 -9.38 11.76 0.09
C SER A 138 -9.98 10.36 -0.10
N PHE A 139 -9.22 9.30 0.15
CA PHE A 139 -9.72 7.93 0.05
C PHE A 139 -10.57 7.55 1.25
N GLU A 140 -11.64 6.83 1.00
CA GLU A 140 -12.38 6.15 2.06
C GLU A 140 -11.66 4.84 2.38
N TYR A 141 -11.42 4.63 3.67
CA TYR A 141 -10.79 3.40 4.17
C TYR A 141 -11.81 2.54 4.86
N VAL A 142 -11.84 1.26 4.54
CA VAL A 142 -12.62 0.26 5.24
C VAL A 142 -11.69 -0.55 6.12
N LEU A 143 -11.91 -0.51 7.44
CA LEU A 143 -11.18 -1.37 8.38
C LEU A 143 -11.58 -2.83 8.11
N LEU A 144 -10.62 -3.67 7.80
CA LEU A 144 -10.82 -5.09 7.55
C LEU A 144 -10.56 -5.91 8.80
N ARG A 145 -9.46 -5.62 9.50
CA ARG A 145 -9.04 -6.35 10.68
C ARG A 145 -8.03 -5.57 11.52
N ASP A 146 -8.04 -5.85 12.82
CA ASP A 146 -7.01 -5.43 13.76
C ASP A 146 -6.17 -6.63 14.19
N TYR A 147 -4.86 -6.41 14.26
CA TYR A 147 -3.90 -7.41 14.71
C TYR A 147 -3.22 -6.95 16.00
N PRO A 148 -3.28 -7.73 17.07
CA PRO A 148 -2.57 -7.38 18.30
C PRO A 148 -1.06 -7.38 18.05
N MET A 149 -0.39 -6.38 18.62
CA MET A 149 1.07 -6.27 18.59
C MET A 149 1.69 -6.98 19.80
N ALA A 150 2.93 -7.40 19.68
CA ALA A 150 3.70 -8.01 20.75
C ALA A 150 5.12 -7.43 20.82
N LEU A 151 5.56 -7.10 22.03
CA LEU A 151 6.97 -6.87 22.34
C LEU A 151 7.60 -8.23 22.65
N ILE A 152 8.60 -8.61 21.87
CA ILE A 152 9.21 -9.94 21.95
C ILE A 152 10.74 -9.86 21.98
N ALA A 153 11.34 -10.83 22.64
CA ALA A 153 12.78 -11.06 22.60
C ALA A 153 13.09 -12.55 22.78
N ALA A 154 14.29 -12.96 22.39
CA ALA A 154 14.77 -14.31 22.70
C ALA A 154 15.02 -14.50 24.20
N PRO A 155 14.73 -15.70 24.77
CA PRO A 155 15.05 -16.02 26.16
C PRO A 155 16.53 -15.76 26.52
N ALA A 156 17.43 -16.07 25.61
CA ALA A 156 18.86 -15.84 25.79
C ALA A 156 19.24 -14.36 25.92
N TYR A 157 18.52 -13.47 25.25
CA TYR A 157 18.69 -12.02 25.42
C TYR A 157 18.20 -11.58 26.79
N LEU A 158 16.98 -11.99 27.17
CA LEU A 158 16.38 -11.64 28.46
C LEU A 158 17.16 -12.17 29.67
N ALA A 159 17.79 -13.35 29.54
CA ALA A 159 18.65 -13.90 30.55
C ALA A 159 19.90 -13.04 30.86
N LYS A 160 20.39 -12.31 29.86
CA LYS A 160 21.57 -11.44 29.97
C LYS A 160 21.22 -10.02 30.45
N THR A 161 20.09 -9.47 29.97
CA THR A 161 19.74 -8.06 30.15
C THR A 161 18.67 -7.85 31.22
N GLY A 162 18.03 -8.91 31.69
CA GLY A 162 16.82 -8.84 32.52
C GLY A 162 15.55 -8.75 31.62
N LYS A 163 14.41 -9.05 32.23
CA LYS A 163 13.10 -8.91 31.55
C LYS A 163 12.49 -7.57 31.98
N PRO A 164 12.10 -6.69 31.05
CA PRO A 164 11.45 -5.43 31.42
C PRO A 164 10.07 -5.72 32.00
N HIS A 165 9.73 -5.10 33.10
CA HIS A 165 8.44 -5.23 33.78
C HIS A 165 7.52 -4.05 33.51
N THR A 166 8.10 -2.90 33.21
CA THR A 166 7.38 -1.65 32.89
C THR A 166 7.87 -1.06 31.58
N PRO A 167 7.08 -0.21 30.93
CA PRO A 167 7.53 0.53 29.74
C PRO A 167 8.80 1.36 29.99
N HIS A 168 9.02 1.82 31.23
CA HIS A 168 10.19 2.60 31.60
C HIS A 168 11.48 1.76 31.56
N ASP A 169 11.42 0.48 31.88
CA ASP A 169 12.58 -0.41 31.87
C ASP A 169 13.13 -0.62 30.46
N LEU A 170 12.29 -0.41 29.42
CA LEU A 170 12.68 -0.56 28.00
C LEU A 170 13.81 0.38 27.58
N LYS A 171 14.01 1.51 28.27
CA LYS A 171 15.11 2.46 27.99
C LYS A 171 16.50 1.83 28.06
N ASP A 172 16.66 0.79 28.87
CA ASP A 172 17.93 0.11 29.12
C ASP A 172 18.15 -1.09 28.17
N HIS A 173 17.20 -1.32 27.26
CA HIS A 173 17.26 -2.41 26.28
C HIS A 173 17.67 -1.95 24.89
N THR A 174 18.12 -2.90 24.11
CA THR A 174 18.44 -2.74 22.68
C THR A 174 17.22 -3.07 21.82
N PHE A 175 16.97 -2.28 20.79
CA PHE A 175 15.78 -2.43 19.94
C PHE A 175 16.14 -2.92 18.55
N ILE A 176 15.27 -3.73 17.97
CA ILE A 176 15.24 -4.09 16.55
C ILE A 176 14.05 -3.35 15.95
N ILE A 177 14.33 -2.35 15.13
CA ILE A 177 13.33 -1.38 14.67
C ILE A 177 12.83 -1.80 13.29
N GLU A 178 11.53 -2.07 13.21
CA GLU A 178 10.82 -2.25 11.95
C GLU A 178 10.13 -0.92 11.60
N THR A 179 10.27 -0.45 10.34
CA THR A 179 9.96 0.94 9.99
C THR A 179 8.60 1.15 9.31
N HIS A 180 7.90 0.08 8.92
CA HIS A 180 6.60 0.19 8.24
C HIS A 180 5.39 -0.02 9.15
N LEU A 181 5.55 -0.83 10.21
CA LEU A 181 4.45 -1.17 11.11
C LEU A 181 4.33 -0.23 12.30
N SER A 182 5.38 0.54 12.57
CA SER A 182 5.41 1.50 13.67
C SER A 182 6.12 2.78 13.24
N LYS A 183 5.74 3.88 13.87
CA LYS A 183 6.42 5.16 13.65
C LYS A 183 7.88 5.05 14.05
N VAL A 184 8.78 5.42 13.15
CA VAL A 184 10.22 5.41 13.44
C VAL A 184 10.51 6.31 14.63
N GLY A 185 11.21 5.75 15.61
CA GLY A 185 11.58 6.45 16.84
C GLY A 185 10.58 6.35 17.99
N GLU A 186 9.38 5.76 17.78
CA GLU A 186 8.37 5.65 18.80
C GLU A 186 7.52 4.40 18.64
N TRP A 187 7.41 3.60 19.71
CA TRP A 187 6.47 2.49 19.80
C TRP A 187 5.29 2.84 20.69
N ARG A 188 4.10 2.85 20.15
CA ARG A 188 2.88 3.04 20.89
C ARG A 188 2.44 1.70 21.48
N LEU A 189 2.47 1.59 22.78
CA LEU A 189 2.12 0.35 23.50
C LEU A 189 0.66 0.34 23.96
N SER A 190 0.09 1.52 24.20
CA SER A 190 -1.33 1.75 24.47
C SER A 190 -1.70 3.18 24.07
N ASP A 191 -2.96 3.58 24.28
CA ASP A 191 -3.41 4.95 23.97
C ASP A 191 -2.61 6.01 24.76
N ASP A 192 -2.18 5.68 25.99
CA ASP A 192 -1.49 6.60 26.88
C ASP A 192 0.00 6.31 27.06
N VAL A 193 0.53 5.26 26.42
CA VAL A 193 1.92 4.81 26.64
C VAL A 193 2.67 4.64 25.34
N SER A 194 3.67 5.50 25.15
CA SER A 194 4.65 5.41 24.08
C SER A 194 6.06 5.23 24.61
N VAL A 195 6.91 4.54 23.88
CA VAL A 195 8.31 4.33 24.19
C VAL A 195 9.17 4.82 23.04
N THR A 196 10.13 5.67 23.37
CA THR A 196 11.13 6.15 22.38
C THR A 196 12.11 5.03 22.05
N VAL A 197 12.22 4.69 20.78
CA VAL A 197 13.08 3.62 20.26
C VAL A 197 14.05 4.23 19.23
N ASN A 198 15.22 4.60 19.69
CA ASN A 198 16.21 5.31 18.87
C ASN A 198 17.58 4.62 18.82
N ARG A 199 17.73 3.45 19.43
CA ARG A 199 19.00 2.70 19.49
C ARG A 199 18.77 1.23 19.21
N GLY A 200 19.54 0.68 18.29
CA GLY A 200 19.54 -0.74 18.02
C GLY A 200 20.52 -1.11 16.91
N PRO A 201 20.95 -2.38 16.86
CA PRO A 201 21.89 -2.87 15.87
C PRO A 201 21.23 -3.00 14.48
N LEU A 202 19.89 -2.99 14.40
CA LEU A 202 19.14 -3.18 13.19
C LEU A 202 17.92 -2.26 13.11
N THR A 203 17.85 -1.51 12.01
CA THR A 203 16.64 -0.83 11.53
C THR A 203 16.34 -1.34 10.13
N SER A 204 15.15 -1.87 9.88
CA SER A 204 14.78 -2.49 8.63
C SER A 204 13.30 -2.29 8.31
N ASN A 205 12.96 -2.29 7.05
CA ASN A 205 11.58 -2.33 6.56
C ASN A 205 11.08 -3.77 6.35
N SER A 206 11.73 -4.75 6.91
CA SER A 206 11.39 -6.15 6.75
C SER A 206 11.05 -6.80 8.09
N VAL A 207 9.77 -7.13 8.30
CA VAL A 207 9.29 -7.86 9.49
C VAL A 207 9.99 -9.21 9.68
N ARG A 208 10.32 -9.89 8.56
CA ARG A 208 11.06 -11.16 8.62
C ARG A 208 12.47 -10.96 9.15
N MET A 209 13.15 -9.90 8.71
CA MET A 209 14.48 -9.56 9.21
C MET A 209 14.43 -9.20 10.70
N ALA A 210 13.45 -8.40 11.11
CA ALA A 210 13.27 -8.03 12.51
C ALA A 210 12.97 -9.24 13.40
N ARG A 211 12.11 -10.18 12.94
CA ARG A 211 11.82 -11.43 13.63
C ARG A 211 13.09 -12.30 13.78
N GLU A 212 13.84 -12.49 12.70
CA GLU A 212 15.06 -13.29 12.74
C GLU A 212 16.11 -12.69 13.68
N ALA A 213 16.31 -11.37 13.63
CA ALA A 213 17.23 -10.69 14.52
C ALA A 213 16.82 -10.86 16.03
N ALA A 214 15.52 -10.84 16.32
CA ALA A 214 15.00 -11.11 17.66
C ALA A 214 15.27 -12.56 18.09
N LEU A 215 15.07 -13.55 17.21
CA LEU A 215 15.38 -14.95 17.45
C LEU A 215 16.87 -15.17 17.77
N GLN A 216 17.75 -14.42 17.11
CA GLN A 216 19.20 -14.45 17.37
C GLN A 216 19.62 -13.68 18.63
N GLY A 217 18.67 -13.11 19.37
CA GLY A 217 18.95 -12.43 20.64
C GLY A 217 19.61 -11.07 20.49
N LEU A 218 19.40 -10.36 19.38
CA LEU A 218 20.00 -9.04 19.14
C LEU A 218 19.27 -7.91 19.89
N GLY A 219 18.07 -8.15 20.44
CA GLY A 219 17.30 -7.14 21.15
C GLY A 219 15.81 -7.45 21.22
N ILE A 220 15.05 -6.44 21.64
CA ILE A 220 13.57 -6.46 21.68
C ILE A 220 13.03 -5.96 20.35
N SER A 221 12.03 -6.65 19.80
CA SER A 221 11.28 -6.21 18.62
C SER A 221 9.80 -6.05 18.92
N TYR A 222 9.11 -5.20 18.17
CA TYR A 222 7.68 -4.93 18.28
C TYR A 222 7.01 -5.30 16.98
N LEU A 223 6.33 -6.46 16.97
CA LEU A 223 5.80 -7.10 15.78
C LEU A 223 4.36 -7.55 15.99
N PRO A 224 3.57 -7.71 14.91
CA PRO A 224 2.26 -8.34 14.99
C PRO A 224 2.38 -9.75 15.57
N ARG A 225 1.53 -10.04 16.54
CA ARG A 225 1.58 -11.29 17.32
C ARG A 225 1.46 -12.52 16.43
N PHE A 226 0.61 -12.46 15.39
CA PHE A 226 0.42 -13.59 14.47
C PHE A 226 1.70 -14.04 13.75
N LEU A 227 2.67 -13.12 13.55
CA LEU A 227 3.95 -13.45 12.89
C LEU A 227 4.93 -14.18 13.79
N VAL A 228 4.73 -14.12 15.10
CA VAL A 228 5.64 -14.67 16.10
C VAL A 228 4.96 -15.70 17.04
N GLU A 229 3.69 -16.02 16.77
CA GLU A 229 2.89 -16.95 17.61
C GLU A 229 3.54 -18.34 17.72
N GLU A 230 4.02 -18.89 16.61
CA GLU A 230 4.72 -20.17 16.58
C GLU A 230 6.05 -20.14 17.34
N ASP A 231 6.76 -19.01 17.30
CA ASP A 231 8.01 -18.84 18.05
C ASP A 231 7.75 -18.73 19.54
N ILE A 232 6.67 -18.04 19.93
CA ILE A 232 6.25 -17.94 21.31
C ILE A 232 5.82 -19.32 21.83
N ALA A 233 5.00 -20.04 21.08
CA ALA A 233 4.56 -21.39 21.44
C ALA A 233 5.74 -22.39 21.58
N ALA A 234 6.78 -22.21 20.75
CA ALA A 234 7.99 -23.02 20.79
C ALA A 234 9.06 -22.51 21.79
N ASN A 235 8.76 -21.50 22.60
CA ASN A 235 9.69 -20.84 23.53
C ASN A 235 10.98 -20.31 22.85
N ARG A 236 10.95 -20.00 21.58
CA ARG A 236 12.07 -19.35 20.87
C ARG A 236 12.06 -17.83 21.08
N LEU A 237 10.87 -17.27 21.23
CA LEU A 237 10.65 -15.88 21.64
C LEU A 237 9.74 -15.84 22.86
N GLU A 238 9.94 -14.84 23.70
CA GLU A 238 9.07 -14.55 24.85
C GLU A 238 8.47 -13.15 24.73
N PRO A 239 7.20 -12.96 25.11
CA PRO A 239 6.66 -11.64 25.38
C PRO A 239 7.44 -10.96 26.52
N THR A 240 7.91 -9.74 26.27
CA THR A 240 8.75 -9.03 27.25
C THR A 240 7.95 -8.40 28.37
N THR A 241 6.64 -8.11 28.15
CA THR A 241 5.75 -7.53 29.16
C THR A 241 4.66 -8.53 29.54
N SER A 242 4.26 -8.52 30.81
CA SER A 242 3.17 -9.38 31.33
C SER A 242 1.78 -8.98 30.80
N ARG A 243 1.63 -7.76 30.31
CA ARG A 243 0.44 -7.30 29.57
C ARG A 243 0.82 -7.18 28.12
N SER A 244 0.09 -7.84 27.23
CA SER A 244 0.16 -7.56 25.80
C SER A 244 -0.11 -6.07 25.57
N PRO A 245 0.66 -5.40 24.73
CA PRO A 245 0.32 -4.06 24.32
C PRO A 245 -1.14 -4.03 23.86
N SER A 246 -1.90 -3.03 24.33
CA SER A 246 -3.30 -2.85 23.85
C SER A 246 -3.35 -2.26 22.45
N SER A 247 -2.21 -1.82 21.92
CA SER A 247 -2.15 -1.31 20.55
C SER A 247 -2.33 -2.42 19.53
N GLN A 248 -3.07 -2.09 18.51
CA GLN A 248 -3.41 -2.95 17.41
C GLN A 248 -2.84 -2.37 16.12
N LEU A 249 -2.48 -3.24 15.22
CA LEU A 249 -2.09 -2.87 13.87
C LEU A 249 -3.32 -3.05 12.98
N SER A 250 -3.90 -1.94 12.55
CA SER A 250 -5.12 -1.96 11.75
C SER A 250 -4.81 -2.25 10.29
N PHE A 251 -5.62 -3.10 9.66
CA PHE A 251 -5.55 -3.45 8.25
C PHE A 251 -6.77 -2.89 7.54
N PHE A 252 -6.54 -2.09 6.53
CA PHE A 252 -7.56 -1.37 5.78
C PHE A 252 -7.54 -1.75 4.31
N SER A 253 -8.68 -1.57 3.64
CA SER A 253 -8.77 -1.45 2.18
C SER A 253 -9.21 -0.06 1.80
N ALA A 254 -8.73 0.41 0.65
CA ALA A 254 -9.21 1.61 -0.01
C ALA A 254 -9.51 1.29 -1.46
N ASP A 255 -10.65 1.76 -1.95
CA ASP A 255 -11.07 1.63 -3.34
C ASP A 255 -10.96 2.99 -4.03
N SER A 256 -10.39 3.01 -5.22
CA SER A 256 -10.27 4.23 -6.01
C SER A 256 -11.60 4.70 -6.61
N SER A 257 -12.60 3.82 -6.69
CA SER A 257 -13.94 4.12 -7.24
C SER A 257 -14.87 4.79 -6.23
N VAL A 258 -14.62 4.63 -4.92
CA VAL A 258 -15.43 5.20 -3.84
C VAL A 258 -14.88 6.56 -3.43
N MET A 259 -14.87 7.53 -4.35
CA MET A 259 -14.67 8.94 -3.97
C MET A 259 -16.02 9.57 -3.62
N PRO A 260 -16.22 10.13 -2.40
CA PRO A 260 -17.40 10.92 -2.10
C PRO A 260 -17.51 12.09 -3.08
N SER A 261 -18.70 12.30 -3.63
CA SER A 261 -18.99 13.41 -4.55
C SER A 261 -18.65 14.80 -3.97
N ALA A 262 -18.62 14.93 -2.64
CA ALA A 262 -18.27 16.16 -1.92
C ALA A 262 -16.77 16.52 -1.95
N THR A 263 -15.88 15.57 -2.18
CA THR A 263 -14.42 15.84 -2.19
C THR A 263 -13.92 16.20 -3.60
N ARG A 264 -14.72 15.95 -4.63
CA ARG A 264 -14.41 16.34 -6.02
C ARG A 264 -14.38 17.86 -6.20
N ASP A 265 -15.18 18.60 -5.45
CA ASP A 265 -15.31 20.05 -5.60
C ASP A 265 -14.28 20.87 -4.77
N SER A 266 -13.71 20.30 -3.70
CA SER A 266 -12.76 21.02 -2.84
C SER A 266 -11.32 21.05 -3.39
N MET A 267 -10.97 20.20 -4.35
CA MET A 267 -9.64 20.21 -4.98
C MET A 267 -9.53 21.16 -6.20
N SER A 268 -10.64 21.76 -6.65
CA SER A 268 -10.63 22.78 -7.71
C SER A 268 -10.27 24.19 -7.20
N GLY A 269 -10.07 24.37 -5.92
CA GLY A 269 -9.88 25.66 -5.26
C GLY A 269 -8.47 25.95 -4.69
N LEU A 270 -7.49 25.09 -4.92
CA LEU A 270 -6.09 25.35 -4.53
C LEU A 270 -5.21 25.43 -5.78
N SER A 271 -5.23 26.62 -6.37
CA SER A 271 -4.23 27.13 -7.32
C SER A 271 -3.00 27.65 -6.58
#